data_aa26f8bc14af862f762f7be1c887d6ae
#
_entry.id   aa26f8bc14af862f762f7be1c887d6ae
#
_cell.length_a   1.000
_cell.length_b   1.000
_cell.length_c   1.000
_cell.angle_alpha   90.00
_cell.angle_beta   90.00
_cell.angle_gamma   90.00
#
_symmetry.space_group_name_H-M   'P 1'
#
loop_
_entity.id
_entity.type
_entity.pdbx_description
1 polymer ?
#
loop_
_entity_poly.entity_id
_entity_poly.type
_entity_poly.pdbx_seq_one_letter_code
_entity_poly.pdbx_strand_id
1 'polypeptide(L)'
;MEKILFSPPDISEEEINEVVDTLRSGWITTGPKTKEFEKKIAKFCGTETAVALNSATAALEATLRVLGIKEGDEVIVPAYTYTASASVISHVGAKTVMIDSLENNVEMDYDKLEDLITTNTKAII
;
A
#
# COMPACT_ATOMS: atom_id res chain seq x y z
N MET A 1 15.11 29.08 -17.76
CA MET A 1 14.43 27.81 -18.02
C MET A 1 13.86 27.34 -16.69
N GLU A 2 12.55 27.27 -16.56
CA GLU A 2 11.88 26.85 -15.34
C GLU A 2 12.14 25.35 -15.12
N LYS A 3 12.53 24.97 -13.92
CA LYS A 3 12.85 23.57 -13.58
C LYS A 3 11.54 22.82 -13.33
N ILE A 4 11.24 21.86 -14.19
CA ILE A 4 10.11 20.94 -13.97
C ILE A 4 10.52 19.90 -12.90
N LEU A 5 9.80 19.88 -11.79
CA LEU A 5 10.02 18.91 -10.72
C LEU A 5 9.21 17.65 -10.98
N PHE A 6 9.78 16.48 -10.61
CA PHE A 6 9.07 15.22 -10.65
C PHE A 6 8.19 15.07 -9.41
N SER A 7 6.87 15.18 -9.61
CA SER A 7 5.86 14.93 -8.57
C SER A 7 6.19 15.57 -7.20
N PRO A 8 6.37 16.90 -7.10
CA PRO A 8 6.60 17.54 -5.82
C PRO A 8 5.37 17.35 -4.90
N PRO A 9 5.55 17.22 -3.58
CA PRO A 9 4.42 17.17 -2.66
C PRO A 9 3.67 18.52 -2.67
N ASP A 10 2.36 18.44 -2.58
CA ASP A 10 1.50 19.60 -2.32
C ASP A 10 1.33 19.74 -0.80
N ILE A 11 2.00 20.72 -0.22
CA ILE A 11 2.00 20.97 1.24
C ILE A 11 1.56 22.41 1.46
N SER A 12 0.43 22.56 2.12
CA SER A 12 -0.13 23.85 2.54
C SER A 12 0.31 24.24 3.95
N GLU A 13 -0.11 25.43 4.39
CA GLU A 13 0.07 25.86 5.76
C GLU A 13 -0.67 24.98 6.78
N GLU A 14 -1.70 24.25 6.38
CA GLU A 14 -2.44 23.35 7.26
C GLU A 14 -1.57 22.17 7.67
N GLU A 15 -0.87 21.51 6.74
CA GLU A 15 0.04 20.41 7.02
C GLU A 15 1.23 20.89 7.86
N ILE A 16 1.77 22.09 7.54
CA ILE A 16 2.88 22.68 8.29
C ILE A 16 2.46 22.92 9.74
N ASN A 17 1.28 23.51 9.97
CA ASN A 17 0.77 23.80 11.31
C ASN A 17 0.51 22.50 12.11
N GLU A 18 -0.02 21.45 11.48
CA GLU A 18 -0.20 20.14 12.14
C GLU A 18 1.14 19.54 12.62
N VAL A 19 2.18 19.66 11.82
CA VAL A 19 3.52 19.21 12.21
C VAL A 19 4.08 20.07 13.36
N VAL A 20 3.95 21.39 13.28
CA VAL A 20 4.40 22.33 14.32
C VAL A 20 3.68 22.04 15.65
N ASP A 21 2.38 21.83 15.63
CA ASP A 21 1.58 21.51 16.82
C ASP A 21 1.98 20.16 17.42
N THR A 22 2.25 19.18 16.58
CA THR A 22 2.76 17.88 17.03
C THR A 22 4.09 18.03 17.77
N LEU A 23 5.04 18.78 17.20
CA LEU A 23 6.33 19.05 17.84
C LEU A 23 6.18 19.81 19.16
N ARG A 24 5.32 20.84 19.20
CA ARG A 24 5.05 21.63 20.42
C ARG A 24 4.38 20.81 21.51
N SER A 25 3.59 19.82 21.16
CA SER A 25 2.95 18.92 22.13
C SER A 25 3.96 18.04 22.89
N GLY A 26 5.17 17.88 22.37
CA GLY A 26 6.18 16.95 22.88
C GLY A 26 5.89 15.48 22.58
N TRP A 27 4.77 15.14 21.93
CA TRP A 27 4.41 13.77 21.60
C TRP A 27 4.73 13.48 20.12
N ILE A 28 5.96 13.04 19.87
CA ILE A 28 6.50 12.82 18.51
C ILE A 28 6.52 11.34 18.07
N THR A 29 5.92 10.44 18.86
CA THR A 29 5.75 9.02 18.54
C THR A 29 4.27 8.69 18.31
N THR A 30 3.95 7.40 18.14
CA THR A 30 2.54 6.95 18.05
C THR A 30 1.74 7.44 19.26
N GLY A 31 0.71 8.23 19.01
CA GLY A 31 -0.03 8.93 20.07
C GLY A 31 -1.41 9.43 19.63
N PRO A 32 -1.90 10.52 20.25
CA PRO A 32 -3.24 11.05 19.99
C PRO A 32 -3.51 11.35 18.52
N LYS A 33 -2.59 11.99 17.81
CA LYS A 33 -2.71 12.33 16.38
C LYS A 33 -2.84 11.07 15.49
N THR A 34 -2.05 10.04 15.78
CA THR A 34 -2.15 8.75 15.07
C THR A 34 -3.52 8.12 15.28
N LYS A 35 -4.00 8.07 16.52
CA LYS A 35 -5.34 7.52 16.84
C LYS A 35 -6.47 8.31 16.20
N GLU A 36 -6.35 9.63 16.13
CA GLU A 36 -7.31 10.47 15.44
C GLU A 36 -7.32 10.20 13.93
N PHE A 37 -6.14 10.08 13.33
CA PHE A 37 -5.99 9.71 11.93
C PHE A 37 -6.63 8.35 11.62
N GLU A 38 -6.30 7.31 12.38
CA GLU A 38 -6.90 5.96 12.25
C GLU A 38 -8.43 6.02 12.32
N LYS A 39 -8.97 6.76 13.28
CA LYS A 39 -10.43 6.94 13.44
C LYS A 39 -11.07 7.65 12.23
N LYS A 40 -10.41 8.70 11.71
CA LYS A 40 -10.89 9.44 10.52
C LYS A 40 -10.87 8.55 9.27
N ILE A 41 -9.79 7.78 9.06
CA ILE A 41 -9.67 6.85 7.94
C ILE A 41 -10.71 5.73 8.04
N ALA A 42 -10.88 5.11 9.21
CA ALA A 42 -11.90 4.09 9.42
C ALA A 42 -13.30 4.62 9.06
N LYS A 43 -13.63 5.82 9.53
CA LYS A 43 -14.92 6.49 9.21
C LYS A 43 -15.06 6.77 7.70
N PHE A 44 -14.00 7.25 7.05
CA PHE A 44 -14.00 7.55 5.61
C PHE A 44 -14.21 6.30 4.77
N CYS A 45 -13.52 5.21 5.11
CA CYS A 45 -13.61 3.93 4.41
C CYS A 45 -14.85 3.11 4.80
N GLY A 46 -15.63 3.52 5.82
CA GLY A 46 -16.76 2.76 6.32
C GLY A 46 -16.37 1.44 7.00
N THR A 47 -15.15 1.37 7.54
CA THR A 47 -14.63 0.21 8.28
C THR A 47 -14.75 0.43 9.80
N GLU A 48 -14.73 -0.65 10.57
CA GLU A 48 -14.77 -0.58 12.03
C GLU A 48 -13.48 0.02 12.59
N THR A 49 -12.35 -0.35 12.02
CA THR A 49 -11.02 0.09 12.46
C THR A 49 -10.10 0.39 11.29
N ALA A 50 -9.06 1.17 11.54
CA ALA A 50 -7.90 1.34 10.66
C ALA A 50 -6.63 1.33 11.51
N VAL A 51 -5.52 0.92 10.91
CA VAL A 51 -4.20 0.88 11.56
C VAL A 51 -3.23 1.69 10.72
N ALA A 52 -2.61 2.69 11.34
CA ALA A 52 -1.58 3.49 10.69
C ALA A 52 -0.22 2.79 10.78
N LEU A 53 0.45 2.68 9.65
CA LEU A 53 1.78 2.12 9.51
C LEU A 53 2.74 3.18 8.94
N ASN A 54 4.02 2.95 9.04
CA ASN A 54 5.04 3.90 8.61
C ASN A 54 5.17 4.01 7.07
N SER A 55 4.59 3.07 6.33
CA SER A 55 4.57 3.09 4.87
C SER A 55 3.48 2.17 4.30
N ALA A 56 3.06 2.44 3.04
CA ALA A 56 2.19 1.54 2.30
C ALA A 56 2.84 0.16 2.07
N THR A 57 4.15 0.11 1.88
CA THR A 57 4.91 -1.14 1.78
C THR A 57 4.74 -2.00 3.03
N ALA A 58 4.88 -1.41 4.22
CA ALA A 58 4.65 -2.11 5.49
C ALA A 58 3.20 -2.57 5.64
N ALA A 59 2.24 -1.78 5.14
CA ALA A 59 0.83 -2.16 5.16
C ALA A 59 0.55 -3.38 4.26
N LEU A 60 1.09 -3.40 3.06
CA LEU A 60 0.97 -4.53 2.15
C LEU A 60 1.58 -5.80 2.76
N GLU A 61 2.82 -5.72 3.26
CA GLU A 61 3.49 -6.86 3.89
C GLU A 61 2.72 -7.37 5.11
N ALA A 62 2.29 -6.47 6.00
CA ALA A 62 1.50 -6.83 7.17
C ALA A 62 0.19 -7.52 6.79
N THR A 63 -0.48 -7.04 5.74
CA THR A 63 -1.71 -7.65 5.23
C THR A 63 -1.47 -9.10 4.76
N LEU A 64 -0.42 -9.34 3.95
CA LEU A 64 -0.10 -10.69 3.50
C LEU A 64 0.22 -11.63 4.67
N ARG A 65 0.95 -11.14 5.69
CA ARG A 65 1.24 -11.92 6.91
C ARG A 65 -0.02 -12.23 7.72
N VAL A 66 -0.92 -11.27 7.89
CA VAL A 66 -2.19 -11.47 8.62
C VAL A 66 -3.09 -12.46 7.89
N LEU A 67 -3.08 -12.46 6.55
CA LEU A 67 -3.79 -13.44 5.72
C LEU A 67 -3.13 -14.84 5.77
N GLY A 68 -1.99 -14.99 6.41
CA GLY A 68 -1.28 -16.26 6.55
C GLY A 68 -0.56 -16.71 5.27
N ILE A 69 -0.31 -15.78 4.34
CA ILE A 69 0.39 -16.05 3.08
C ILE A 69 1.87 -16.34 3.36
N LYS A 70 2.39 -17.42 2.77
CA LYS A 70 3.71 -17.99 3.08
C LYS A 70 4.30 -18.74 1.89
N GLU A 71 5.45 -19.37 2.12
CA GLU A 71 6.09 -20.25 1.14
C GLU A 71 5.12 -21.34 0.64
N GLY A 72 5.09 -21.53 -0.68
CA GLY A 72 4.18 -22.43 -1.38
C GLY A 72 2.89 -21.75 -1.90
N ASP A 73 2.56 -20.57 -1.38
CA ASP A 73 1.44 -19.77 -1.88
C ASP A 73 1.85 -18.90 -3.07
N GLU A 74 0.88 -18.52 -3.90
CA GLU A 74 1.06 -17.63 -5.03
C GLU A 74 0.24 -16.35 -4.84
N VAL A 75 0.84 -15.21 -5.21
CA VAL A 75 0.15 -13.91 -5.22
C VAL A 75 0.32 -13.27 -6.59
N ILE A 76 -0.81 -12.91 -7.21
CA ILE A 76 -0.84 -12.26 -8.51
C ILE A 76 -0.63 -10.76 -8.32
N VAL A 77 0.19 -10.15 -9.17
CA VAL A 77 0.51 -8.73 -9.12
C VAL A 77 0.72 -8.17 -10.53
N PRO A 78 0.26 -6.94 -10.84
CA PRO A 78 0.53 -6.31 -12.12
C PRO A 78 2.03 -6.19 -12.40
N ALA A 79 2.46 -6.44 -13.63
CA ALA A 79 3.84 -6.23 -14.06
C ALA A 79 4.20 -4.74 -14.07
N TYR A 80 3.22 -3.87 -14.39
CA TYR A 80 3.38 -2.42 -14.34
C TYR A 80 2.84 -1.88 -13.01
N THR A 81 3.68 -1.87 -12.00
CA THR A 81 3.37 -1.35 -10.66
C THR A 81 4.63 -0.89 -9.95
N TYR A 82 4.46 -0.21 -8.82
CA TYR A 82 5.60 0.12 -7.97
C TYR A 82 6.21 -1.14 -7.37
N THR A 83 7.54 -1.21 -7.33
CA THR A 83 8.30 -2.40 -6.90
C THR A 83 7.81 -3.00 -5.58
N ALA A 84 7.32 -2.16 -4.65
CA ALA A 84 6.84 -2.63 -3.35
C ALA A 84 5.72 -3.67 -3.49
N SER A 85 4.81 -3.52 -4.47
CA SER A 85 3.71 -4.48 -4.67
C SER A 85 4.19 -5.90 -4.93
N ALA A 86 5.30 -6.06 -5.65
CA ALA A 86 5.90 -7.37 -5.91
C ALA A 86 6.87 -7.81 -4.81
N SER A 87 7.67 -6.88 -4.24
CA SER A 87 8.69 -7.24 -3.25
C SER A 87 8.10 -7.77 -1.94
N VAL A 88 6.94 -7.25 -1.49
CA VAL A 88 6.29 -7.73 -0.27
C VAL A 88 5.85 -9.19 -0.38
N ILE A 89 5.55 -9.69 -1.58
CA ILE A 89 5.24 -11.10 -1.83
C ILE A 89 6.46 -11.96 -1.52
N SER A 90 7.64 -11.55 -2.00
CA SER A 90 8.91 -12.22 -1.70
C SER A 90 9.27 -12.15 -0.22
N HIS A 91 8.95 -11.03 0.47
CA HIS A 91 9.21 -10.89 1.91
C HIS A 91 8.44 -11.89 2.77
N VAL A 92 7.28 -12.34 2.33
CA VAL A 92 6.52 -13.38 3.03
C VAL A 92 6.84 -14.79 2.54
N GLY A 93 7.77 -14.94 1.58
CA GLY A 93 8.20 -16.22 1.02
C GLY A 93 7.27 -16.78 -0.05
N ALA A 94 6.23 -16.06 -0.44
CA ALA A 94 5.30 -16.50 -1.47
C ALA A 94 5.89 -16.29 -2.89
N LYS A 95 5.33 -17.01 -3.86
CA LYS A 95 5.69 -16.89 -5.27
C LYS A 95 4.93 -15.73 -5.90
N THR A 96 5.68 -14.83 -6.53
CA THR A 96 5.12 -13.74 -7.33
C THR A 96 4.66 -14.27 -8.69
N VAL A 97 3.41 -14.07 -9.05
CA VAL A 97 2.83 -14.35 -10.36
C VAL A 97 2.50 -13.01 -11.01
N MET A 98 3.24 -12.65 -12.05
CA MET A 98 3.02 -11.37 -12.73
C MET A 98 1.94 -11.51 -13.81
N ILE A 99 1.05 -10.53 -13.87
CA ILE A 99 0.08 -10.36 -14.94
C ILE A 99 0.44 -9.10 -15.73
N ASP A 100 0.43 -9.21 -17.06
CA ASP A 100 0.78 -8.11 -17.95
C ASP A 100 -0.32 -7.05 -17.99
N SER A 101 0.02 -5.87 -18.47
CA SER A 101 -0.94 -4.80 -18.74
C SER A 101 -1.60 -4.99 -20.11
N LEU A 102 -2.71 -4.27 -20.31
CA LEU A 102 -3.35 -4.18 -21.61
C LEU A 102 -2.39 -3.55 -22.65
N GLU A 103 -2.53 -3.92 -23.92
CA GLU A 103 -1.65 -3.47 -24.99
C GLU A 103 -1.62 -1.93 -25.14
N ASN A 104 -2.73 -1.27 -24.88
CA ASN A 104 -2.90 0.18 -25.07
C ASN A 104 -3.14 0.95 -23.76
N ASN A 105 -2.96 0.30 -22.60
CA ASN A 105 -3.23 0.88 -21.30
C ASN A 105 -2.28 0.26 -20.25
N VAL A 106 -2.03 0.98 -19.17
CA VAL A 106 -1.24 0.51 -18.03
C VAL A 106 -2.04 -0.34 -17.03
N GLU A 107 -3.34 -0.50 -17.25
CA GLU A 107 -4.19 -1.35 -16.43
C GLU A 107 -3.84 -2.82 -16.63
N MET A 108 -4.04 -3.60 -15.59
CA MET A 108 -3.88 -5.06 -15.61
C MET A 108 -4.82 -5.69 -16.63
N ASP A 109 -4.35 -6.67 -17.38
CA ASP A 109 -5.15 -7.43 -18.34
C ASP A 109 -6.04 -8.45 -17.59
N TYR A 110 -7.21 -8.01 -17.18
CA TYR A 110 -8.16 -8.82 -16.42
C TYR A 110 -8.66 -10.05 -17.18
N ASP A 111 -8.63 -10.04 -18.51
CA ASP A 111 -9.06 -11.20 -19.32
C ASP A 111 -8.10 -12.39 -19.16
N LYS A 112 -6.83 -12.12 -18.82
CA LYS A 112 -5.81 -13.15 -18.53
C LYS A 112 -5.77 -13.59 -17.07
N LEU A 113 -6.50 -12.91 -16.18
CA LEU A 113 -6.40 -13.14 -14.75
C LEU A 113 -6.83 -14.57 -14.37
N GLU A 114 -7.92 -15.07 -14.94
CA GLU A 114 -8.46 -16.38 -14.62
C GLU A 114 -7.47 -17.51 -14.97
N ASP A 115 -6.75 -17.37 -16.07
CA ASP A 115 -5.75 -18.36 -16.52
C ASP A 115 -4.54 -18.45 -15.57
N LEU A 116 -4.27 -17.41 -14.78
CA LEU A 116 -3.18 -17.34 -13.81
C LEU A 116 -3.56 -17.88 -12.43
N ILE A 117 -4.86 -18.07 -12.17
CA ILE A 117 -5.34 -18.55 -10.87
C ILE A 117 -5.10 -20.06 -10.78
N THR A 118 -4.37 -20.47 -9.74
CA THR A 118 -4.14 -21.87 -9.40
C THR A 118 -4.69 -22.20 -8.01
N THR A 119 -4.59 -23.44 -7.59
CA THR A 119 -4.95 -23.87 -6.23
C THR A 119 -4.08 -23.20 -5.14
N ASN A 120 -2.90 -22.72 -5.54
CA ASN A 120 -1.95 -22.04 -4.64
C ASN A 120 -2.16 -20.53 -4.60
N THR A 121 -2.95 -19.95 -5.50
CA THR A 121 -3.25 -18.51 -5.52
C THR A 121 -4.05 -18.15 -4.26
N LYS A 122 -3.53 -17.19 -3.46
CA LYS A 122 -4.14 -16.75 -2.20
C LYS A 122 -4.53 -15.29 -2.20
N ALA A 123 -3.90 -14.47 -3.04
CA ALA A 123 -4.22 -13.05 -3.14
C ALA A 123 -3.89 -12.49 -4.52
N ILE A 124 -4.46 -11.33 -4.79
CA ILE A 124 -4.16 -10.44 -5.92
C ILE A 124 -3.89 -9.06 -5.31
N ILE A 125 -2.81 -8.42 -5.69
CA ILE A 125 -2.44 -7.06 -5.27
C ILE A 125 -2.69 -6.08 -6.41
#